data_82b72a8fe74519d85f68db8b75ef337d
#
_entry.id   82b72a8fe74519d85f68db8b75ef337d
#
_cell.length_a   1.000
_cell.length_b   1.000
_cell.length_c   1.000
_cell.angle_alpha   90.00
_cell.angle_beta   90.00
_cell.angle_gamma   90.00
#
_symmetry.space_group_name_H-M   'P 1'
#
loop_
_entity.id
_entity.type
_entity.pdbx_description
1 polymer ?
#
loop_
_entity_poly.entity_id
_entity_poly.type
_entity_poly.pdbx_seq_one_letter_code
_entity_poly.pdbx_strand_id
1 'polypeptide(L)' 'MKKVQIKEIKNGEFIRRQPDSKTTYIKGDYDRTNKKYSCINFDDINKEIFIKSTTKVWVGFTF' A
#
# COMPACT_ATOMS: atom_id res chain seq x y z
N MET A 1 -4.07 12.22 -8.20
CA MET A 1 -3.51 11.43 -7.09
C MET A 1 -4.21 11.83 -5.79
N LYS A 2 -4.55 10.86 -4.96
CA LYS A 2 -5.36 11.09 -3.76
C LYS A 2 -4.70 10.41 -2.56
N LYS A 3 -4.72 11.09 -1.40
CA LYS A 3 -4.16 10.55 -0.15
C LYS A 3 -5.30 10.03 0.72
N VAL A 4 -5.25 8.73 1.05
CA VAL A 4 -6.28 8.08 1.87
C VAL A 4 -5.62 7.13 2.87
N GLN A 5 -6.37 6.76 3.93
CA GLN A 5 -5.89 5.75 4.87
C GLN A 5 -5.92 4.39 4.17
N ILE A 6 -4.89 3.57 4.43
CA ILE A 6 -4.76 2.29 3.75
C ILE A 6 -5.96 1.36 4.01
N LYS A 7 -6.60 1.49 5.17
CA LYS A 7 -7.77 0.68 5.50
C LYS A 7 -8.97 0.92 4.58
N GLU A 8 -8.99 2.08 3.89
CA GLU A 8 -10.07 2.45 2.98
C GLU A 8 -9.86 1.91 1.57
N ILE A 9 -8.73 1.28 1.32
CA ILE A 9 -8.33 0.81 -0.01
C ILE A 9 -8.65 -0.67 -0.12
N LYS A 10 -9.17 -1.08 -1.28
CA LYS A 10 -9.46 -2.49 -1.56
C LYS A 10 -8.18 -3.28 -1.80
N ASN A 11 -8.21 -4.58 -1.45
CA ASN A 11 -7.09 -5.47 -1.74
C ASN A 11 -6.85 -5.53 -3.25
N GLY A 12 -5.57 -5.56 -3.63
CA GLY A 12 -5.17 -5.58 -5.03
C GLY A 12 -4.99 -4.22 -5.67
N GLU A 13 -5.32 -3.15 -4.95
CA GLU A 13 -5.13 -1.80 -5.45
C GLU A 13 -3.67 -1.38 -5.34
N PHE A 14 -3.24 -0.53 -6.30
CA PHE A 14 -1.89 0.01 -6.30
C PHE A 14 -1.80 1.23 -5.39
N ILE A 15 -0.75 1.29 -4.59
CA ILE A 15 -0.52 2.40 -3.66
C ILE A 15 0.93 2.89 -3.74
N ARG A 16 1.16 4.12 -3.32
CA ARG A 16 2.50 4.68 -3.10
C ARG A 16 2.55 5.28 -1.71
N ARG A 17 3.68 5.11 -1.02
CA ARG A 17 3.87 5.67 0.32
C ARG A 17 4.07 7.17 0.28
N GLN A 18 4.65 7.67 -0.80
CA GLN A 18 4.92 9.09 -1.02
C GLN A 18 4.47 9.47 -2.43
N PRO A 19 4.01 10.70 -2.65
CA PRO A 19 3.51 11.10 -3.97
C PRO A 19 4.59 11.13 -5.05
N ASP A 20 5.84 11.36 -4.65
CA ASP A 20 6.99 11.41 -5.56
C ASP A 20 7.77 10.09 -5.59
N SER A 21 7.30 9.08 -4.88
CA SER A 21 7.95 7.78 -4.84
C SER A 21 7.84 7.07 -6.18
N LYS A 22 8.94 6.46 -6.62
CA LYS A 22 8.95 5.64 -7.83
C LYS A 22 8.54 4.20 -7.53
N THR A 23 8.44 3.85 -6.25
CA THR A 23 8.09 2.50 -5.83
C THR A 23 6.58 2.40 -5.64
N THR A 24 5.98 1.43 -6.30
CA THR A 24 4.54 1.14 -6.20
C THR A 24 4.35 -0.17 -5.46
N TYR A 25 3.37 -0.21 -4.58
CA TYR A 25 3.01 -1.41 -3.83
C TYR A 25 1.59 -1.83 -4.17
N ILE A 26 1.32 -3.12 -4.00
CA ILE A 26 -0.01 -3.70 -4.14
C ILE A 26 -0.52 -3.99 -2.73
N LYS A 27 -1.66 -3.40 -2.36
CA LYS A 27 -2.26 -3.64 -1.05
C LYS A 27 -2.76 -5.08 -0.96
N GLY A 28 -2.32 -5.77 0.09
CA GLY A 28 -2.74 -7.14 0.39
C GLY A 28 -3.67 -7.22 1.60
N ASP A 29 -3.68 -8.39 2.22
CA ASP A 29 -4.57 -8.67 3.34
C ASP A 29 -4.10 -8.04 4.64
N TYR A 30 -5.04 -7.87 5.56
CA TYR A 30 -4.75 -7.38 6.90
C TYR A 30 -4.16 -8.51 7.75
N ASP A 31 -3.00 -8.25 8.32
CA ASP A 31 -2.34 -9.18 9.26
C ASP A 31 -2.81 -8.86 10.68
N ARG A 32 -3.64 -9.72 11.22
CA ARG A 32 -4.22 -9.52 12.56
C ARG A 32 -3.17 -9.62 13.66
N THR A 33 -2.14 -10.43 13.44
CA THR A 33 -1.07 -10.61 14.43
C THR A 33 -0.27 -9.32 14.60
N ASN A 34 0.11 -8.70 13.50
CA ASN A 34 0.88 -7.46 13.50
C ASN A 34 0.00 -6.21 13.47
N LYS A 35 -1.31 -6.38 13.24
CA LYS A 35 -2.27 -5.28 13.10
C LYS A 35 -1.87 -4.30 12.01
N LYS A 36 -1.40 -4.83 10.88
CA LYS A 36 -0.94 -4.06 9.73
C LYS A 36 -1.40 -4.72 8.44
N TYR A 37 -1.44 -3.93 7.37
CA TYR A 37 -1.71 -4.47 6.04
C TYR A 37 -0.41 -4.89 5.37
N SER A 38 -0.44 -6.07 4.77
CA SER A 38 0.66 -6.58 3.96
C SER A 38 0.61 -5.89 2.59
N CYS A 39 1.76 -5.37 2.15
CA CYS A 39 1.86 -4.72 0.85
C CYS A 39 3.08 -5.27 0.13
N ILE A 40 2.89 -5.65 -1.13
CA ILE A 40 3.94 -6.27 -1.94
C ILE A 40 4.47 -5.25 -2.94
N ASN A 41 5.79 -5.18 -3.07
CA ASN A 41 6.43 -4.31 -4.06
C ASN A 41 6.05 -4.78 -5.47
N PHE A 42 5.53 -3.86 -6.30
CA PHE A 42 5.10 -4.18 -7.66
C PHE A 42 6.25 -4.66 -8.53
N ASP A 43 7.44 -4.07 -8.37
CA ASP A 43 8.61 -4.42 -9.18
C ASP A 43 9.35 -5.64 -8.65
N ASP A 44 9.16 -5.99 -7.37
CA ASP A 44 9.86 -7.11 -6.74
C ASP A 44 8.91 -7.79 -5.74
N ILE A 45 8.26 -8.85 -6.18
CA ILE A 45 7.28 -9.57 -5.38
C ILE A 45 7.87 -10.24 -4.14
N ASN A 46 9.19 -10.35 -4.06
CA ASN A 46 9.86 -10.90 -2.90
C ASN A 46 10.03 -9.86 -1.78
N LYS A 47 9.77 -8.61 -2.07
CA LYS A 47 9.82 -7.53 -1.08
C LYS A 47 8.43 -7.22 -0.59
N GLU A 48 8.22 -7.39 0.70
CA GLU A 48 6.95 -7.14 1.36
C GLU A 48 7.16 -6.14 2.48
N ILE A 49 6.22 -5.21 2.62
CA ILE A 49 6.22 -4.27 3.74
C ILE A 49 4.88 -4.35 4.44
N PHE A 50 4.84 -3.87 5.68
CA PHE A 50 3.63 -3.82 6.48
C PHE A 50 3.32 -2.37 6.82
N ILE A 51 2.06 -1.97 6.61
CA ILE A 51 1.61 -0.60 6.84
C ILE A 51 0.45 -0.61 7.81
N LYS A 52 0.52 0.24 8.84
CA LYS A 52 -0.55 0.37 9.84
C LYS A 52 -1.84 0.85 9.16
N SER A 53 -2.98 0.38 9.68
CA SER A 53 -4.29 0.67 9.09
C SER A 53 -4.61 2.16 9.01
N THR A 54 -4.06 2.97 9.90
CA THR A 54 -4.30 4.40 9.95
C THR A 54 -3.31 5.21 9.11
N THR A 55 -2.28 4.56 8.56
CA THR A 55 -1.29 5.24 7.72
C THR A 55 -1.93 5.68 6.41
N LYS A 56 -1.69 6.91 6.02
CA LYS A 56 -2.18 7.44 4.74
C LYS A 56 -1.20 7.11 3.63
N VAL A 57 -1.75 6.70 2.51
CA VAL A 57 -0.98 6.37 1.29
C VAL A 57 -1.60 7.06 0.08
N TRP A 58 -0.90 7.07 -1.03
CA TRP A 58 -1.33 7.74 -2.25
C TRP A 58 -1.88 6.75 -3.26
N VAL A 59 -3.04 7.08 -3.85
CA VAL A 59 -3.72 6.26 -4.86
C VAL A 59 -4.14 7.14 -6.03
N GLY A 60 -4.68 6.51 -7.10
CA GLY A 60 -5.20 7.26 -8.23
C GLY A 60 -4.12 7.85 -9.13
N PHE A 61 -2.92 7.31 -9.08
CA PHE A 61 -1.82 7.73 -9.96
C PHE A 61 -1.82 6.93 -11.26
N THR A 62 -1.13 7.46 -12.27
CA THR A 62 -0.97 6.79 -13.55
C THR A 62 0.46 6.27 -13.68
N PHE A 63 0.57 5.06 -14.20
CA PHE A 63 1.88 4.46 -14.49
C PHE A 63 2.48 5.01 -15.77
#